data_5d2af008a688fa2bfc83b08441348e65
#
_entry.id   5d2af008a688fa2bfc83b08441348e65
#
_cell.length_a   1.000
_cell.length_b   1.000
_cell.length_c   1.000
_cell.angle_alpha   90.00
_cell.angle_beta   90.00
_cell.angle_gamma   90.00
#
_symmetry.space_group_name_H-M   'P 1'
#
loop_
_entity.id
_entity.type
_entity.pdbx_description
1 polymer ?
#
loop_
_entity_poly.entity_id
_entity_poly.type
_entity_poly.pdbx_seq_one_letter_code
_entity_poly.pdbx_strand_id
1 'polypeptide(L)'
;MNNLTKKYSVVFLILSIAFIFVNLVGSDYDREVFIDGDGSGHYAYLTSILIYNNVDFTEVLEFEKKKRPTDYMGHYFHKVNGIHINKYTVGTALLQLPFFLIGYLLSFILG
;
A
#
# COMPACT_ATOMS: atom_id res chain seq x y z
N MET A 1 -6.06 -27.87 -23.50
CA MET A 1 -5.53 -26.49 -23.30
C MET A 1 -4.98 -26.00 -24.63
N ASN A 2 -5.56 -24.94 -25.15
CA ASN A 2 -5.22 -24.40 -26.48
C ASN A 2 -3.78 -23.85 -26.49
N ASN A 3 -3.07 -23.92 -27.64
CA ASN A 3 -1.70 -23.38 -27.76
C ASN A 3 -1.60 -21.89 -27.35
N LEU A 4 -2.69 -21.16 -27.51
CA LEU A 4 -2.78 -19.75 -27.13
C LEU A 4 -2.75 -19.57 -25.59
N THR A 5 -3.52 -20.38 -24.85
CA THR A 5 -3.54 -20.36 -23.36
C THR A 5 -2.21 -20.75 -22.77
N LYS A 6 -1.51 -21.74 -23.35
CA LYS A 6 -0.15 -22.10 -22.93
C LYS A 6 0.84 -20.94 -23.09
N LYS A 7 0.77 -20.23 -24.24
CA LYS A 7 1.64 -19.09 -24.52
C LYS A 7 1.44 -17.96 -23.49
N TYR A 8 0.19 -17.60 -23.19
CA TYR A 8 -0.10 -16.55 -22.20
C TYR A 8 0.26 -16.97 -20.78
N SER A 9 0.06 -18.24 -20.42
CA SER A 9 0.47 -18.75 -19.10
C SER A 9 1.99 -18.67 -18.92
N VAL A 10 2.77 -18.98 -19.95
CA VAL A 10 4.23 -18.87 -19.89
C VAL A 10 4.68 -17.42 -19.77
N VAL A 11 4.08 -16.51 -20.54
CA VAL A 11 4.38 -15.07 -20.43
C VAL A 11 4.04 -14.55 -19.05
N PHE A 12 2.87 -14.90 -18.51
CA PHE A 12 2.45 -14.49 -17.17
C PHE A 12 3.42 -15.02 -16.09
N LEU A 13 3.85 -16.27 -16.22
CA LEU A 13 4.81 -16.87 -15.30
C LEU A 13 6.16 -16.13 -15.32
N ILE A 14 6.67 -15.82 -16.51
CA ILE A 14 7.93 -15.08 -16.69
C ILE A 14 7.82 -13.69 -16.07
N LEU A 15 6.73 -12.97 -16.31
CA LEU A 15 6.50 -11.64 -15.73
C LEU A 15 6.39 -11.71 -14.21
N SER A 16 5.73 -12.74 -13.66
CA SER A 16 5.61 -12.94 -12.21
C SER A 16 6.97 -13.21 -11.58
N ILE A 17 7.79 -14.07 -12.20
CA ILE A 17 9.15 -14.36 -11.74
C ILE A 17 10.03 -13.12 -11.82
N ALA A 18 9.96 -12.37 -12.92
CA ALA A 18 10.71 -11.12 -13.08
C ALA A 18 10.29 -10.08 -12.02
N PHE A 19 8.99 -9.96 -11.74
CA PHE A 19 8.48 -9.08 -10.70
C PHE A 19 9.00 -9.47 -9.30
N ILE A 20 8.95 -10.76 -8.98
CA ILE A 20 9.48 -11.29 -7.71
C ILE A 20 11.00 -11.03 -7.63
N PHE A 21 11.72 -11.30 -8.72
CA PHE A 21 13.18 -11.12 -8.77
C PHE A 21 13.57 -9.65 -8.56
N VAL A 22 12.90 -8.71 -9.24
CA VAL A 22 13.14 -7.27 -9.06
C VAL A 22 12.88 -6.85 -7.62
N ASN A 23 11.82 -7.38 -6.98
CA ASN A 23 11.54 -7.06 -5.57
C ASN A 23 12.53 -7.69 -4.59
N LEU A 24 13.09 -8.86 -4.91
CA LEU A 24 14.06 -9.53 -4.04
C LEU A 24 15.48 -8.95 -4.16
N VAL A 25 15.88 -8.55 -5.37
CA VAL A 25 17.25 -8.12 -5.68
C VAL A 25 17.38 -6.60 -5.67
N GLY A 26 16.31 -5.88 -6.02
CA GLY A 26 16.30 -4.41 -6.07
C GLY A 26 16.18 -3.70 -4.73
N SER A 27 16.09 -4.43 -3.64
CA SER A 27 15.85 -3.84 -2.32
C SER A 27 17.14 -3.64 -1.51
N ASP A 28 18.01 -2.73 -1.97
CA ASP A 28 18.90 -1.98 -1.06
C ASP A 28 18.13 -0.86 -0.31
N TYR A 29 16.82 -0.76 -0.56
CA TYR A 29 15.92 0.07 0.22
C TYR A 29 15.60 -0.64 1.53
N ASP A 30 15.68 0.10 2.64
CA ASP A 30 15.28 -0.36 3.97
C ASP A 30 14.00 -1.18 3.88
N ARG A 31 14.11 -2.49 4.16
CA ARG A 31 13.00 -3.46 4.05
C ARG A 31 11.79 -3.14 4.92
N GLU A 32 11.89 -2.11 5.74
CA GLU A 32 10.81 -1.65 6.61
C GLU A 32 9.76 -0.79 5.89
N VAL A 33 10.03 -0.37 4.64
CA VAL A 33 9.15 0.52 3.90
C VAL A 33 8.71 -0.13 2.61
N PHE A 34 7.63 -0.89 2.67
CA PHE A 34 7.06 -1.57 1.51
C PHE A 34 6.25 -0.63 0.59
N ILE A 35 5.66 0.42 1.18
CA ILE A 35 4.85 1.40 0.47
C ILE A 35 5.40 2.78 0.80
N ASP A 36 5.85 3.49 -0.22
CA ASP A 36 6.40 4.83 -0.09
C ASP A 36 5.84 5.79 -1.15
N GLY A 37 6.11 7.07 -0.99
CA GLY A 37 5.69 8.09 -1.91
C GLY A 37 4.16 8.15 -2.06
N ASP A 38 3.69 8.37 -3.27
CA ASP A 38 2.26 8.48 -3.59
C ASP A 38 1.46 7.24 -3.19
N GLY A 39 2.09 6.06 -3.18
CA GLY A 39 1.49 4.82 -2.74
C GLY A 39 1.01 4.87 -1.29
N SER A 40 1.76 5.50 -0.40
CA SER A 40 1.37 5.68 1.01
C SER A 40 0.11 6.50 1.17
N GLY A 41 -0.04 7.58 0.40
CA GLY A 41 -1.24 8.42 0.41
C GLY A 41 -2.49 7.66 -0.05
N HIS A 42 -2.38 6.84 -1.08
CA HIS A 42 -3.49 6.00 -1.53
C HIS A 42 -3.83 4.90 -0.52
N TYR A 43 -2.82 4.24 0.05
CA TYR A 43 -2.98 3.18 1.03
C TYR A 43 -3.57 3.68 2.35
N ALA A 44 -3.33 4.93 2.72
CA ALA A 44 -3.83 5.56 3.93
C ALA A 44 -5.36 5.49 4.09
N TYR A 45 -6.12 5.49 2.98
CA TYR A 45 -7.58 5.31 3.02
C TYR A 45 -7.99 3.96 3.64
N LEU A 46 -7.31 2.88 3.24
CA LEU A 46 -7.62 1.53 3.72
C LEU A 46 -7.32 1.42 5.21
N THR A 47 -6.17 1.93 5.62
CA THR A 47 -5.74 1.93 7.03
C THR A 47 -6.68 2.77 7.89
N SER A 48 -6.99 4.00 7.45
CA SER A 48 -7.85 4.92 8.19
C SER A 48 -9.26 4.35 8.36
N ILE A 49 -9.87 3.87 7.29
CA ILE A 49 -11.25 3.40 7.32
C ILE A 49 -11.37 2.02 7.98
N LEU A 50 -10.51 1.06 7.64
CA LEU A 50 -10.67 -0.33 8.05
C LEU A 50 -10.01 -0.67 9.39
N ILE A 51 -8.95 0.03 9.76
CA ILE A 51 -8.24 -0.21 11.04
C ILE A 51 -8.68 0.80 12.08
N TYR A 52 -8.63 2.10 11.76
CA TYR A 52 -8.96 3.16 12.72
C TYR A 52 -10.45 3.55 12.72
N ASN A 53 -11.24 3.02 11.77
CA ASN A 53 -12.67 3.31 11.62
C ASN A 53 -12.96 4.82 11.57
N ASN A 54 -12.10 5.56 10.89
CA ASN A 54 -12.14 7.01 10.83
C ASN A 54 -11.84 7.50 9.40
N VAL A 55 -12.35 8.69 9.06
CA VAL A 55 -12.04 9.40 7.81
C VAL A 55 -11.07 10.57 8.04
N ASP A 56 -10.68 10.82 9.28
CA ASP A 56 -9.59 11.72 9.64
C ASP A 56 -8.27 10.94 9.62
N PHE A 57 -7.32 11.41 8.83
CA PHE A 57 -6.03 10.75 8.64
C PHE A 57 -5.01 11.06 9.74
N THR A 58 -5.41 11.69 10.85
CA THR A 58 -4.53 12.07 11.96
C THR A 58 -3.80 10.86 12.55
N GLU A 59 -4.51 9.78 12.81
CA GLU A 59 -3.93 8.57 13.42
C GLU A 59 -2.93 7.88 12.49
N VAL A 60 -3.26 7.82 11.19
CA VAL A 60 -2.34 7.30 10.17
C VAL A 60 -1.07 8.15 10.10
N LEU A 61 -1.24 9.48 10.11
CA LEU A 61 -0.12 10.43 10.07
C LEU A 61 0.78 10.30 11.31
N GLU A 62 0.19 10.15 12.50
CA GLU A 62 0.95 9.98 13.74
C GLU A 62 1.71 8.65 13.76
N PHE A 63 1.10 7.58 13.30
CA PHE A 63 1.75 6.28 13.18
C PHE A 63 2.96 6.35 12.23
N GLU A 64 2.79 6.97 11.08
CA GLU A 64 3.86 7.11 10.11
C GLU A 64 5.00 8.00 10.63
N LYS A 65 4.69 9.09 11.34
CA LYS A 65 5.70 9.95 11.96
C LYS A 65 6.55 9.21 13.02
N LYS A 66 5.95 8.26 13.74
CA LYS A 66 6.70 7.42 14.70
C LYS A 66 7.68 6.48 13.99
N LYS A 67 7.28 5.94 12.85
CA LYS A 67 8.13 5.03 12.07
C LYS A 67 9.19 5.75 11.26
N ARG A 68 8.86 6.95 10.77
CA ARG A 68 9.73 7.76 9.92
C ARG A 68 9.79 9.19 10.46
N PRO A 69 10.81 9.55 11.24
CA PRO A 69 10.92 10.89 11.83
C PRO A 69 11.22 11.99 10.79
N THR A 70 11.33 11.68 9.50
CA THR A 70 11.55 12.67 8.46
C THR A 70 10.25 13.26 7.96
N ASP A 71 10.21 14.57 7.72
CA ASP A 71 9.08 15.40 7.29
C ASP A 71 8.37 14.98 5.99
N TYR A 72 8.75 13.84 5.41
CA TYR A 72 8.33 13.41 4.09
C TYR A 72 6.83 13.14 3.96
N MET A 73 6.17 12.76 5.05
CA MET A 73 4.75 12.37 5.04
C MET A 73 3.78 13.54 5.13
N GLY A 74 4.24 14.73 5.50
CA GLY A 74 3.40 15.92 5.58
C GLY A 74 2.79 16.39 4.26
N HIS A 75 3.36 15.96 3.13
CA HIS A 75 2.93 16.40 1.80
C HIS A 75 1.63 15.74 1.29
N TYR A 76 1.20 14.64 1.89
CA TYR A 76 0.01 13.91 1.46
C TYR A 76 -1.27 14.40 2.14
N PHE A 77 -1.14 14.97 3.31
CA PHE A 77 -2.26 15.38 4.13
C PHE A 77 -2.28 16.90 4.29
N HIS A 78 -3.45 17.48 4.11
CA HIS A 78 -3.71 18.88 4.37
C HIS A 78 -4.62 19.01 5.59
N LYS A 79 -4.28 19.92 6.49
CA LYS A 79 -5.11 20.20 7.66
C LYS A 79 -6.19 21.22 7.29
N VAL A 80 -7.45 20.82 7.38
CA VAL A 80 -8.61 21.68 7.14
C VAL A 80 -9.53 21.60 8.35
N ASN A 81 -9.79 22.72 8.99
CA ASN A 81 -10.64 22.80 10.20
C ASN A 81 -10.26 21.81 11.32
N GLY A 82 -8.97 21.55 11.51
CA GLY A 82 -8.48 20.63 12.52
C GLY A 82 -8.41 19.16 12.08
N ILE A 83 -8.97 18.79 10.94
CA ILE A 83 -9.01 17.44 10.39
C ILE A 83 -7.95 17.30 9.30
N HIS A 84 -7.23 16.18 9.27
CA HIS A 84 -6.30 15.87 8.19
C HIS A 84 -7.05 15.19 7.04
N ILE A 85 -7.01 15.81 5.87
CA ILE A 85 -7.58 15.28 4.64
C ILE A 85 -6.46 14.83 3.69
N ASN A 86 -6.73 13.75 2.97
CA ASN A 86 -5.78 13.20 2.00
C ASN A 86 -5.95 13.91 0.65
N LYS A 87 -4.86 14.32 0.03
CA LYS A 87 -4.89 14.97 -1.30
C LYS A 87 -5.17 14.00 -2.44
N TYR A 88 -4.93 12.71 -2.23
CA TYR A 88 -5.13 11.70 -3.26
C TYR A 88 -6.58 11.24 -3.34
N THR A 89 -6.94 10.71 -4.51
CA THR A 89 -8.28 10.14 -4.73
C THR A 89 -8.40 8.74 -4.14
N VAL A 90 -9.58 8.37 -3.68
CA VAL A 90 -9.87 7.05 -3.11
C VAL A 90 -9.85 5.91 -4.14
N GLY A 91 -9.89 6.23 -5.44
CA GLY A 91 -10.00 5.22 -6.50
C GLY A 91 -8.91 4.15 -6.48
N THR A 92 -7.65 4.56 -6.31
CA THR A 92 -6.53 3.62 -6.20
C THR A 92 -6.62 2.75 -4.94
N ALA A 93 -7.11 3.30 -3.82
CA ALA A 93 -7.35 2.54 -2.61
C ALA A 93 -8.38 1.43 -2.82
N LEU A 94 -9.45 1.70 -3.57
CA LEU A 94 -10.46 0.67 -3.90
C LEU A 94 -9.87 -0.47 -4.73
N LEU A 95 -8.93 -0.20 -5.64
CA LEU A 95 -8.23 -1.25 -6.39
C LEU A 95 -7.28 -2.06 -5.50
N GLN A 96 -6.71 -1.47 -4.47
CA GLN A 96 -5.84 -2.13 -3.49
C GLN A 96 -6.61 -2.92 -2.44
N LEU A 97 -7.90 -2.64 -2.25
CA LEU A 97 -8.74 -3.22 -1.20
C LEU A 97 -8.70 -4.76 -1.13
N PRO A 98 -8.84 -5.53 -2.23
CA PRO A 98 -8.81 -7.00 -2.14
C PRO A 98 -7.48 -7.52 -1.59
N PHE A 99 -6.37 -6.92 -2.00
CA PHE A 99 -5.03 -7.31 -1.52
C PHE A 99 -4.83 -6.94 -0.06
N PHE A 100 -5.31 -5.77 0.34
CA PHE A 100 -5.30 -5.33 1.73
C PHE A 100 -6.07 -6.30 2.63
N LEU A 101 -7.29 -6.68 2.25
CA LEU A 101 -8.12 -7.61 3.02
C LEU A 101 -7.47 -8.98 3.16
N ILE A 102 -6.85 -9.49 2.11
CA ILE A 102 -6.09 -10.76 2.18
C ILE A 102 -4.94 -10.64 3.18
N GLY A 103 -4.12 -9.60 3.07
CA GLY A 103 -3.01 -9.37 4.00
C GLY A 103 -3.48 -9.17 5.44
N TYR A 104 -4.56 -8.44 5.64
CA TYR A 104 -5.16 -8.20 6.94
C TYR A 104 -5.69 -9.49 7.58
N LEU A 105 -6.39 -10.33 6.81
CA LEU A 105 -6.84 -11.65 7.29
C LEU A 105 -5.67 -12.57 7.62
N LEU A 106 -4.63 -12.60 6.77
CA LEU A 106 -3.44 -13.40 7.03
C LEU A 106 -2.71 -12.96 8.30
N SER A 107 -2.72 -11.68 8.63
CA SER A 107 -2.09 -11.19 9.87
C SER A 107 -2.77 -11.74 11.13
N PHE A 108 -4.06 -12.04 11.10
CA PHE A 108 -4.76 -12.72 12.21
C PHE A 108 -4.43 -14.21 12.31
N ILE A 109 -4.11 -14.85 11.19
CA ILE A 109 -3.81 -16.29 11.15
C ILE A 109 -2.35 -16.56 11.55
N LEU A 110 -1.46 -15.67 11.14
CA LEU A 110 -0.01 -15.82 11.34
C LEU A 110 0.49 -15.21 12.67
N GLY A 111 -0.34 -14.42 13.35
CA GLY A 111 -0.03 -13.80 14.66
C GLY A 111 0.76 -12.54 14.50
#